data_7bf9f47785c3f985c8d5a12b41d17223
#
_entry.id   7bf9f47785c3f985c8d5a12b41d17223
#
_cell.length_a   1.000
_cell.length_b   1.000
_cell.length_c   1.000
_cell.angle_alpha   90.00
_cell.angle_beta   90.00
_cell.angle_gamma   90.00
#
_symmetry.space_group_name_H-M   'P 1'
#
loop_
_entity.id
_entity.type
_entity.pdbx_description
1 polymer ?
#
loop_
_entity_poly.entity_id
_entity_poly.type
_entity_poly.pdbx_seq_one_letter_code
_entity_poly.pdbx_strand_id
1 'polypeptide(L)'
;MINPLEFYTNTKAELEKEATVLKIKSFRLSTFRFAVFLGISFLVYTFFGSYPIVFIIAFLGASFFAFLISKHNSLKIRRSIVAEKIKINTTEIRVLNRDFHHLETGATFINPAHFYSNDIDLFGKGSFFQYLNRTKTNDGKVVLANTLTENKTISILEKQKALKELSNKVTWRQHFAALASLISVKNTSNAIVNWISNYVVVLPKYIRKIQICFSVISLVLIALFSFGFTSFTYITIWFFIGLFITGRFFKKTQNLYTEIGNVREIFQQYYPLLNEIENTLFTSKILKEKQQIITSEDKKSGVIFKEFARILDTFDQRNNIVISVLGNGLFLTEIYNAFKVEKWISRYQHTIEKWFHVVAFFDAENSLANFHFNHPKFIFPEITSEKKVIISTDLGHPLLKNEHRIDNNFKINKEEFFIVTGANMAGKSTFLRTVSLSIVMANCGLPVCATSFKYSPIKLITSMRTSDSLTEDESYFYSELKRLKFIIDEIK
;
A
#
# COMPACT_ATOMS: atom_id res chain seq x y z
N MET A 1 24.76 -19.10 -1.28
CA MET A 1 23.96 -17.88 -1.13
C MET A 1 23.71 -17.30 -2.52
N ILE A 2 22.51 -16.83 -2.79
CA ILE A 2 22.14 -16.18 -4.06
C ILE A 2 22.91 -14.85 -4.14
N ASN A 3 23.56 -14.56 -5.26
CA ASN A 3 24.16 -13.25 -5.51
C ASN A 3 23.03 -12.26 -5.87
N PRO A 4 22.75 -11.23 -5.07
CA PRO A 4 21.65 -10.30 -5.36
C PRO A 4 21.79 -9.59 -6.70
N LEU A 5 22.98 -9.16 -7.09
CA LEU A 5 23.19 -8.46 -8.35
C LEU A 5 22.85 -9.35 -9.56
N GLU A 6 23.32 -10.59 -9.53
CA GLU A 6 23.04 -11.58 -10.56
C GLU A 6 21.54 -11.90 -10.62
N PHE A 7 20.90 -12.09 -9.47
CA PHE A 7 19.45 -12.31 -9.37
C PHE A 7 18.66 -11.19 -10.05
N TYR A 8 18.93 -9.92 -9.68
CA TYR A 8 18.19 -8.79 -10.25
C TYR A 8 18.46 -8.60 -11.74
N THR A 9 19.69 -8.84 -12.19
CA THR A 9 20.06 -8.72 -13.61
C THR A 9 19.34 -9.77 -14.45
N ASN A 10 19.34 -11.03 -14.01
CA ASN A 10 18.68 -12.14 -14.71
C ASN A 10 17.15 -11.94 -14.71
N THR A 11 16.57 -11.63 -13.55
CA THR A 11 15.12 -11.37 -13.42
C THR A 11 14.68 -10.20 -14.30
N LYS A 12 15.48 -9.12 -14.37
CA LYS A 12 15.19 -7.99 -15.25
C LYS A 12 15.15 -8.41 -16.72
N ALA A 13 16.15 -9.18 -17.18
CA ALA A 13 16.23 -9.64 -18.56
C ALA A 13 15.03 -10.57 -18.94
N GLU A 14 14.59 -11.43 -18.03
CA GLU A 14 13.41 -12.26 -18.23
C GLU A 14 12.12 -11.42 -18.32
N LEU A 15 11.96 -10.44 -17.43
CA LEU A 15 10.81 -9.54 -17.42
C LEU A 15 10.74 -8.65 -18.66
N GLU A 16 11.88 -8.22 -19.21
CA GLU A 16 11.94 -7.44 -20.46
C GLU A 16 11.50 -8.28 -21.67
N LYS A 17 11.87 -9.57 -21.70
CA LYS A 17 11.32 -10.52 -22.70
C LYS A 17 9.82 -10.69 -22.55
N GLU A 18 9.31 -10.90 -21.31
CA GLU A 18 7.88 -10.98 -21.05
C GLU A 18 7.14 -9.69 -21.48
N ALA A 19 7.68 -8.52 -21.16
CA ALA A 19 7.12 -7.22 -21.54
C ALA A 19 6.96 -7.09 -23.07
N THR A 20 7.97 -7.55 -23.84
CA THR A 20 7.92 -7.56 -25.30
C THR A 20 6.81 -8.47 -25.84
N VAL A 21 6.69 -9.69 -25.29
CA VAL A 21 5.61 -10.64 -25.66
C VAL A 21 4.24 -10.06 -25.34
N LEU A 22 4.07 -9.46 -24.16
CA LEU A 22 2.82 -8.83 -23.74
C LEU A 22 2.45 -7.62 -24.62
N LYS A 23 3.44 -6.84 -25.06
CA LYS A 23 3.25 -5.72 -26.00
C LYS A 23 2.68 -6.22 -27.33
N ILE A 24 3.26 -7.27 -27.89
CA ILE A 24 2.79 -7.90 -29.14
C ILE A 24 1.37 -8.47 -28.98
N LYS A 25 1.10 -9.19 -27.88
CA LYS A 25 -0.24 -9.73 -27.58
C LYS A 25 -1.28 -8.61 -27.46
N SER A 26 -0.94 -7.53 -26.77
CA SER A 26 -1.84 -6.37 -26.61
C SER A 26 -2.13 -5.70 -27.95
N PHE A 27 -1.12 -5.54 -28.81
CA PHE A 27 -1.28 -4.98 -30.16
C PHE A 27 -2.20 -5.87 -31.02
N ARG A 28 -1.92 -7.18 -31.09
CA ARG A 28 -2.76 -8.14 -31.83
C ARG A 28 -4.22 -8.13 -31.36
N LEU A 29 -4.44 -8.09 -30.03
CA LEU A 29 -5.80 -8.02 -29.48
C LEU A 29 -6.49 -6.70 -29.83
N SER A 30 -5.76 -5.59 -29.85
CA SER A 30 -6.30 -4.27 -30.24
C SER A 30 -6.73 -4.26 -31.73
N THR A 31 -5.88 -4.80 -32.62
CA THR A 31 -6.18 -4.93 -34.05
C THR A 31 -7.37 -5.86 -34.28
N PHE A 32 -7.42 -7.00 -33.56
CA PHE A 32 -8.55 -7.93 -33.63
C PHE A 32 -9.87 -7.28 -33.18
N ARG A 33 -9.85 -6.50 -32.09
CA ARG A 33 -11.03 -5.75 -31.64
C ARG A 33 -11.54 -4.77 -32.69
N PHE A 34 -10.61 -4.07 -33.34
CA PHE A 34 -10.97 -3.15 -34.43
C PHE A 34 -11.59 -3.89 -35.61
N ALA A 35 -11.03 -5.02 -36.03
CA ALA A 35 -11.60 -5.85 -37.10
C ALA A 35 -12.99 -6.40 -36.72
N VAL A 36 -13.18 -6.86 -35.48
CA VAL A 36 -14.50 -7.28 -34.98
C VAL A 36 -15.52 -6.15 -35.00
N PHE A 37 -15.12 -4.97 -34.57
CA PHE A 37 -16.01 -3.79 -34.63
C PHE A 37 -16.45 -3.49 -36.08
N LEU A 38 -15.52 -3.47 -37.05
CA LEU A 38 -15.84 -3.28 -38.45
C LEU A 38 -16.74 -4.39 -38.99
N GLY A 39 -16.48 -5.65 -38.64
CA GLY A 39 -17.30 -6.78 -39.05
C GLY A 39 -18.74 -6.71 -38.53
N ILE A 40 -18.92 -6.35 -37.23
CA ILE A 40 -20.26 -6.15 -36.67
C ILE A 40 -20.98 -4.99 -37.37
N SER A 41 -20.31 -3.86 -37.60
CA SER A 41 -20.87 -2.70 -38.27
C SER A 41 -21.30 -3.05 -39.71
N PHE A 42 -20.48 -3.82 -40.44
CA PHE A 42 -20.79 -4.28 -41.76
C PHE A 42 -22.02 -5.23 -41.79
N LEU A 43 -22.09 -6.20 -40.84
CA LEU A 43 -23.25 -7.08 -40.73
C LEU A 43 -24.54 -6.32 -40.40
N VAL A 44 -24.48 -5.35 -39.49
CA VAL A 44 -25.62 -4.50 -39.16
C VAL A 44 -26.08 -3.72 -40.41
N TYR A 45 -25.12 -3.20 -41.20
CA TYR A 45 -25.43 -2.48 -42.44
C TYR A 45 -26.08 -3.38 -43.50
N THR A 46 -25.56 -4.59 -43.73
CA THR A 46 -26.08 -5.52 -44.74
C THR A 46 -27.48 -6.06 -44.40
N PHE A 47 -27.80 -6.23 -43.12
CA PHE A 47 -29.11 -6.70 -42.65
C PHE A 47 -30.04 -5.55 -42.22
N PHE A 48 -29.68 -4.30 -42.57
CA PHE A 48 -30.51 -3.13 -42.26
C PHE A 48 -31.89 -3.27 -42.91
N GLY A 49 -32.95 -3.27 -42.09
CA GLY A 49 -34.33 -3.55 -42.53
C GLY A 49 -34.95 -4.82 -41.96
N SER A 50 -34.10 -5.78 -41.52
CA SER A 50 -34.55 -6.99 -40.80
C SER A 50 -34.33 -6.80 -39.30
N TYR A 51 -35.20 -6.03 -38.63
CA TYR A 51 -35.02 -5.63 -37.21
C TYR A 51 -34.67 -6.77 -36.26
N PRO A 52 -35.31 -7.98 -36.30
CA PRO A 52 -34.92 -9.06 -35.39
C PRO A 52 -33.48 -9.54 -35.58
N ILE A 53 -33.01 -9.65 -36.83
CA ILE A 53 -31.67 -10.10 -37.18
C ILE A 53 -30.64 -9.05 -36.71
N VAL A 54 -30.90 -7.76 -37.01
CA VAL A 54 -30.03 -6.67 -36.58
C VAL A 54 -29.89 -6.61 -35.05
N PHE A 55 -31.02 -6.83 -34.32
CA PHE A 55 -31.00 -6.87 -32.87
C PHE A 55 -30.13 -8.01 -32.32
N ILE A 56 -30.24 -9.22 -32.88
CA ILE A 56 -29.42 -10.38 -32.50
C ILE A 56 -27.94 -10.13 -32.78
N ILE A 57 -27.59 -9.63 -33.98
CA ILE A 57 -26.21 -9.29 -34.36
C ILE A 57 -25.62 -8.25 -33.41
N ALA A 58 -26.37 -7.18 -33.14
CA ALA A 58 -25.94 -6.11 -32.25
C ALA A 58 -25.72 -6.63 -30.80
N PHE A 59 -26.64 -7.45 -30.27
CA PHE A 59 -26.55 -8.00 -28.94
C PHE A 59 -25.36 -8.97 -28.77
N LEU A 60 -25.22 -9.94 -29.69
CA LEU A 60 -24.11 -10.89 -29.67
C LEU A 60 -22.77 -10.19 -29.91
N GLY A 61 -22.75 -9.24 -30.86
CA GLY A 61 -21.57 -8.46 -31.17
C GLY A 61 -21.12 -7.59 -29.98
N ALA A 62 -22.04 -6.91 -29.33
CA ALA A 62 -21.75 -6.10 -28.13
C ALA A 62 -21.23 -6.99 -26.99
N SER A 63 -21.84 -8.15 -26.77
CA SER A 63 -21.42 -9.11 -25.73
C SER A 63 -20.00 -9.61 -25.98
N PHE A 64 -19.69 -10.00 -27.24
CA PHE A 64 -18.36 -10.45 -27.63
C PHE A 64 -17.33 -9.30 -27.55
N PHE A 65 -17.69 -8.11 -27.96
CA PHE A 65 -16.83 -6.93 -27.83
C PHE A 65 -16.52 -6.58 -26.37
N ALA A 66 -17.51 -6.67 -25.48
CA ALA A 66 -17.32 -6.50 -24.04
C ALA A 66 -16.34 -7.55 -23.45
N PHE A 67 -16.44 -8.82 -23.89
CA PHE A 67 -15.48 -9.85 -23.52
C PHE A 67 -14.06 -9.51 -23.97
N LEU A 68 -13.87 -9.03 -25.19
CA LEU A 68 -12.56 -8.60 -25.72
C LEU A 68 -12.00 -7.38 -24.95
N ILE A 69 -12.85 -6.43 -24.54
CA ILE A 69 -12.46 -5.30 -23.68
C ILE A 69 -11.95 -5.82 -22.33
N SER A 70 -12.68 -6.74 -21.68
CA SER A 70 -12.28 -7.33 -20.41
C SER A 70 -10.91 -8.01 -20.51
N LYS A 71 -10.68 -8.78 -21.58
CA LYS A 71 -9.40 -9.45 -21.86
C LYS A 71 -8.26 -8.44 -22.11
N HIS A 72 -8.55 -7.35 -22.81
CA HIS A 72 -7.58 -6.28 -23.02
C HIS A 72 -7.20 -5.58 -21.72
N ASN A 73 -8.15 -5.29 -20.85
CA ASN A 73 -7.90 -4.67 -19.54
C ASN A 73 -7.04 -5.57 -18.64
N SER A 74 -7.28 -6.88 -18.63
CA SER A 74 -6.45 -7.81 -17.87
C SER A 74 -5.00 -7.86 -18.39
N LEU A 75 -4.80 -7.81 -19.72
CA LEU A 75 -3.46 -7.70 -20.31
C LEU A 75 -2.79 -6.36 -19.98
N LYS A 76 -3.53 -5.26 -19.96
CA LYS A 76 -3.02 -3.94 -19.57
C LYS A 76 -2.50 -3.95 -18.14
N ILE A 77 -3.27 -4.49 -17.19
CA ILE A 77 -2.86 -4.63 -15.79
C ILE A 77 -1.58 -5.49 -15.68
N ARG A 78 -1.55 -6.65 -16.34
CA ARG A 78 -0.37 -7.52 -16.34
C ARG A 78 0.87 -6.79 -16.89
N ARG A 79 0.73 -6.03 -17.98
CA ARG A 79 1.82 -5.20 -18.52
C ARG A 79 2.32 -4.16 -17.52
N SER A 80 1.42 -3.49 -16.81
CA SER A 80 1.78 -2.52 -15.79
C SER A 80 2.55 -3.18 -14.64
N ILE A 81 2.12 -4.34 -14.16
CA ILE A 81 2.84 -5.11 -13.12
C ILE A 81 4.25 -5.50 -13.58
N VAL A 82 4.40 -6.01 -14.81
CA VAL A 82 5.70 -6.38 -15.36
C VAL A 82 6.61 -5.13 -15.50
N ALA A 83 6.07 -4.01 -15.96
CA ALA A 83 6.81 -2.76 -16.06
C ALA A 83 7.31 -2.26 -14.69
N GLU A 84 6.48 -2.34 -13.65
CA GLU A 84 6.90 -1.97 -12.29
C GLU A 84 7.95 -2.95 -11.73
N LYS A 85 7.83 -4.26 -12.00
CA LYS A 85 8.88 -5.23 -11.63
C LYS A 85 10.22 -4.92 -12.32
N ILE A 86 10.22 -4.51 -13.58
CA ILE A 86 11.44 -4.07 -14.29
C ILE A 86 12.06 -2.86 -13.58
N LYS A 87 11.25 -1.85 -13.20
CA LYS A 87 11.72 -0.68 -12.45
C LYS A 87 12.31 -1.07 -11.09
N ILE A 88 11.65 -1.99 -10.36
CA ILE A 88 12.14 -2.49 -9.08
C ILE A 88 13.54 -3.11 -9.26
N ASN A 89 13.69 -4.05 -10.19
CA ASN A 89 14.98 -4.69 -10.43
C ASN A 89 16.04 -3.70 -10.90
N THR A 90 15.69 -2.72 -11.76
CA THR A 90 16.59 -1.66 -12.19
C THR A 90 17.05 -0.79 -11.02
N THR A 91 16.12 -0.45 -10.10
CA THR A 91 16.43 0.31 -8.89
C THR A 91 17.41 -0.46 -7.99
N GLU A 92 17.16 -1.76 -7.77
CA GLU A 92 18.02 -2.56 -6.91
C GLU A 92 19.43 -2.75 -7.50
N ILE A 93 19.55 -2.92 -8.80
CA ILE A 93 20.87 -2.94 -9.48
C ILE A 93 21.63 -1.62 -9.24
N ARG A 94 20.96 -0.47 -9.35
CA ARG A 94 21.57 0.84 -9.07
C ARG A 94 21.99 0.95 -7.60
N VAL A 95 21.13 0.58 -6.67
CA VAL A 95 21.41 0.67 -5.24
C VAL A 95 22.55 -0.25 -4.80
N LEU A 96 22.63 -1.46 -5.34
CA LEU A 96 23.76 -2.36 -5.09
C LEU A 96 25.10 -1.76 -5.57
N ASN A 97 25.05 -0.92 -6.62
CA ASN A 97 26.17 -0.13 -7.11
C ASN A 97 26.34 1.22 -6.36
N ARG A 98 25.65 1.40 -5.23
CA ARG A 98 25.67 2.62 -4.40
C ARG A 98 25.09 3.87 -5.05
N ASP A 99 24.32 3.74 -6.13
CA ASP A 99 23.55 4.82 -6.74
C ASP A 99 22.12 4.84 -6.17
N PHE A 100 21.94 5.44 -4.99
CA PHE A 100 20.65 5.52 -4.29
C PHE A 100 20.18 6.95 -4.00
N HIS A 101 20.96 7.98 -4.34
CA HIS A 101 20.62 9.37 -4.04
C HIS A 101 19.38 9.90 -4.79
N HIS A 102 18.91 9.17 -5.79
CA HIS A 102 17.67 9.45 -6.52
C HIS A 102 16.41 8.98 -5.77
N LEU A 103 16.58 8.19 -4.71
CA LEU A 103 15.47 7.67 -3.91
C LEU A 103 14.98 8.72 -2.91
N GLU A 104 13.78 8.48 -2.37
CA GLU A 104 13.13 9.39 -1.43
C GLU A 104 13.91 9.49 -0.12
N THR A 105 14.19 10.73 0.29
CA THR A 105 15.09 11.02 1.41
C THR A 105 14.46 10.85 2.79
N GLY A 106 13.12 10.81 2.88
CA GLY A 106 12.41 10.83 4.16
C GLY A 106 12.55 12.14 4.94
N ALA A 107 12.85 13.26 4.26
CA ALA A 107 13.04 14.56 4.90
C ALA A 107 11.85 15.01 5.76
N THR A 108 10.64 14.57 5.43
CA THR A 108 9.42 14.85 6.21
C THR A 108 9.40 14.21 7.60
N PHE A 109 10.29 13.26 7.86
CA PHE A 109 10.43 12.57 9.16
C PHE A 109 11.57 13.13 10.01
N ILE A 110 12.27 14.16 9.55
CA ILE A 110 13.33 14.81 10.34
C ILE A 110 12.67 15.49 11.55
N ASN A 111 13.12 15.07 12.73
CA ASN A 111 12.72 15.63 14.01
C ASN A 111 13.98 15.92 14.85
N PRO A 112 14.41 17.18 14.96
CA PRO A 112 15.61 17.55 15.74
C PRO A 112 15.53 17.17 17.23
N ALA A 113 14.32 17.13 17.79
CA ALA A 113 14.12 16.76 19.19
C ALA A 113 14.12 15.25 19.45
N HIS A 114 14.20 14.41 18.40
CA HIS A 114 14.19 12.96 18.57
C HIS A 114 15.43 12.44 19.32
N PHE A 115 15.28 11.27 19.98
CA PHE A 115 16.32 10.67 20.82
C PHE A 115 17.66 10.47 20.10
N TYR A 116 17.68 10.16 18.80
CA TYR A 116 18.91 9.85 18.05
C TYR A 116 18.84 10.12 16.53
N SER A 117 17.65 10.23 15.96
CA SER A 117 17.50 10.19 14.49
C SER A 117 18.28 11.27 13.74
N ASN A 118 18.38 12.46 14.34
CA ASN A 118 19.11 13.58 13.74
C ASN A 118 20.64 13.39 13.82
N ASP A 119 21.12 12.83 14.93
CA ASP A 119 22.56 12.64 15.16
C ASP A 119 23.18 11.56 14.27
N ILE A 120 22.41 10.49 13.99
CA ILE A 120 22.90 9.37 13.17
C ILE A 120 22.56 9.52 11.68
N ASP A 121 22.09 10.69 11.25
CA ASP A 121 21.65 10.92 9.86
C ASP A 121 20.64 9.87 9.37
N LEU A 122 19.64 9.57 10.21
CA LEU A 122 18.66 8.53 9.88
C LEU A 122 17.78 8.91 8.70
N PHE A 123 17.44 10.21 8.55
CA PHE A 123 16.64 10.79 7.48
C PHE A 123 17.40 11.89 6.74
N GLY A 124 16.96 12.23 5.53
CA GLY A 124 17.59 13.23 4.70
C GLY A 124 18.43 12.64 3.57
N LYS A 125 19.14 13.49 2.85
CA LYS A 125 19.98 13.10 1.71
C LYS A 125 21.18 12.26 2.17
N GLY A 126 21.40 11.11 1.53
CA GLY A 126 22.48 10.19 1.88
C GLY A 126 22.23 9.37 3.15
N SER A 127 21.03 9.44 3.72
CA SER A 127 20.66 8.80 4.99
C SER A 127 20.46 7.29 4.86
N PHE A 128 20.41 6.63 6.03
CA PHE A 128 20.07 5.21 6.09
C PHE A 128 18.64 4.95 5.60
N PHE A 129 17.68 5.81 5.92
CA PHE A 129 16.30 5.70 5.41
C PHE A 129 16.28 5.76 3.89
N GLN A 130 16.96 6.72 3.27
CA GLN A 130 17.01 6.82 1.79
C GLN A 130 17.58 5.55 1.15
N TYR A 131 18.60 4.95 1.76
CA TYR A 131 19.19 3.70 1.29
C TYR A 131 18.27 2.50 1.49
N LEU A 132 17.55 2.43 2.60
CA LEU A 132 16.70 1.31 3.03
C LEU A 132 15.31 1.32 2.37
N ASN A 133 14.69 2.51 2.22
CA ASN A 133 13.29 2.65 1.86
C ASN A 133 12.97 2.10 0.47
N ARG A 134 12.06 1.12 0.44
CA ARG A 134 11.46 0.52 -0.77
C ARG A 134 9.96 0.48 -0.70
N THR A 135 9.37 1.14 0.30
CA THR A 135 7.91 1.22 0.44
C THR A 135 7.29 1.88 -0.78
N LYS A 136 6.08 1.48 -1.11
CA LYS A 136 5.33 1.97 -2.27
C LYS A 136 4.10 2.76 -1.86
N THR A 137 3.61 2.54 -0.65
CA THR A 137 2.48 3.27 -0.08
C THR A 137 2.96 4.35 0.89
N ASN A 138 2.20 5.45 0.99
CA ASN A 138 2.51 6.49 1.97
C ASN A 138 2.42 5.97 3.41
N ASP A 139 1.44 5.12 3.69
CA ASP A 139 1.26 4.53 5.02
C ASP A 139 2.39 3.56 5.36
N GLY A 140 2.84 2.74 4.40
CA GLY A 140 4.01 1.86 4.57
C GLY A 140 5.28 2.65 4.88
N LYS A 141 5.46 3.81 4.24
CA LYS A 141 6.56 4.72 4.51
C LYS A 141 6.54 5.26 5.94
N VAL A 142 5.37 5.68 6.42
CA VAL A 142 5.18 6.13 7.81
C VAL A 142 5.47 5.01 8.78
N VAL A 143 4.99 3.79 8.52
CA VAL A 143 5.26 2.61 9.35
C VAL A 143 6.76 2.30 9.39
N LEU A 144 7.46 2.36 8.24
CA LEU A 144 8.90 2.16 8.17
C LEU A 144 9.67 3.22 8.99
N ALA A 145 9.32 4.49 8.83
CA ALA A 145 9.95 5.57 9.58
C ALA A 145 9.73 5.40 11.10
N ASN A 146 8.50 5.07 11.51
CA ASN A 146 8.17 4.80 12.91
C ASN A 146 8.94 3.59 13.44
N THR A 147 9.06 2.51 12.68
CA THR A 147 9.85 1.33 13.08
C THR A 147 11.30 1.69 13.37
N LEU A 148 11.89 2.59 12.59
CA LEU A 148 13.27 3.05 12.77
C LEU A 148 13.43 4.03 13.94
N THR A 149 12.35 4.66 14.42
CA THR A 149 12.40 5.71 15.47
C THR A 149 11.77 5.29 16.79
N GLU A 150 10.99 4.21 16.85
CA GLU A 150 10.27 3.78 18.07
C GLU A 150 11.17 3.46 19.27
N ASN A 151 12.46 3.23 19.09
CA ASN A 151 13.41 2.88 20.15
C ASN A 151 12.96 1.69 21.03
N LYS A 152 12.20 0.75 20.46
CA LYS A 152 11.65 -0.42 21.14
C LYS A 152 12.65 -1.57 21.16
N THR A 153 12.77 -2.24 22.30
CA THR A 153 13.71 -3.34 22.56
C THR A 153 13.03 -4.70 22.67
N ILE A 154 11.76 -4.79 22.28
CA ILE A 154 10.94 -6.01 22.45
C ILE A 154 10.78 -6.79 21.14
N SER A 155 10.59 -8.10 21.27
CA SER A 155 10.26 -9.00 20.13
C SER A 155 11.31 -9.04 19.02
N ILE A 156 12.57 -8.70 19.29
CA ILE A 156 13.63 -8.62 18.27
C ILE A 156 13.81 -9.97 17.54
N LEU A 157 13.85 -11.08 18.28
CA LEU A 157 14.00 -12.42 17.68
C LEU A 157 12.84 -12.77 16.74
N GLU A 158 11.61 -12.37 17.09
CA GLU A 158 10.45 -12.60 16.23
C GLU A 158 10.49 -11.72 14.97
N LYS A 159 10.96 -10.46 15.10
CA LYS A 159 11.21 -9.59 13.94
C LYS A 159 12.28 -10.19 13.02
N GLN A 160 13.40 -10.69 13.56
CA GLN A 160 14.44 -11.37 12.78
C GLN A 160 13.88 -12.58 11.99
N LYS A 161 13.02 -13.40 12.62
CA LYS A 161 12.37 -14.55 11.95
C LYS A 161 11.47 -14.08 10.82
N ALA A 162 10.67 -13.03 11.04
CA ALA A 162 9.79 -12.45 10.01
C ALA A 162 10.59 -11.91 8.80
N LEU A 163 11.68 -11.18 9.08
CA LEU A 163 12.55 -10.65 8.03
C LEU A 163 13.27 -11.75 7.23
N LYS A 164 13.77 -12.79 7.91
CA LYS A 164 14.37 -13.96 7.25
C LYS A 164 13.36 -14.66 6.33
N GLU A 165 12.13 -14.84 6.80
CA GLU A 165 11.07 -15.46 5.99
C GLU A 165 10.76 -14.62 4.76
N LEU A 166 10.51 -13.31 4.92
CA LEU A 166 10.21 -12.41 3.81
C LEU A 166 11.39 -12.26 2.85
N SER A 167 12.64 -12.24 3.35
CA SER A 167 13.81 -12.13 2.47
C SER A 167 13.93 -13.31 1.50
N ASN A 168 13.50 -14.51 1.92
CA ASN A 168 13.48 -15.69 1.06
C ASN A 168 12.31 -15.70 0.05
N LYS A 169 11.29 -14.87 0.26
CA LYS A 169 10.12 -14.73 -0.62
C LYS A 169 10.30 -13.59 -1.65
N VAL A 170 11.45 -13.51 -2.34
CA VAL A 170 11.82 -12.37 -3.20
C VAL A 170 10.78 -12.09 -4.29
N THR A 171 10.33 -13.11 -5.00
CA THR A 171 9.33 -12.99 -6.07
C THR A 171 8.00 -12.47 -5.56
N TRP A 172 7.57 -12.92 -4.37
CA TRP A 172 6.38 -12.43 -3.68
C TRP A 172 6.53 -10.95 -3.31
N ARG A 173 7.66 -10.57 -2.67
CA ARG A 173 7.93 -9.18 -2.32
C ARG A 173 7.91 -8.24 -3.54
N GLN A 174 8.54 -8.65 -4.64
CA GLN A 174 8.52 -7.89 -5.90
C GLN A 174 7.11 -7.79 -6.49
N HIS A 175 6.30 -8.84 -6.38
CA HIS A 175 4.91 -8.82 -6.86
C HIS A 175 4.06 -7.89 -6.01
N PHE A 176 4.15 -7.99 -4.68
CA PHE A 176 3.48 -7.08 -3.76
C PHE A 176 3.88 -5.62 -4.00
N ALA A 177 5.18 -5.32 -4.10
CA ALA A 177 5.68 -3.98 -4.37
C ALA A 177 5.21 -3.45 -5.74
N ALA A 178 5.14 -4.30 -6.77
CA ALA A 178 4.62 -3.92 -8.07
C ALA A 178 3.12 -3.58 -8.02
N LEU A 179 2.31 -4.38 -7.31
CA LEU A 179 0.90 -4.08 -7.07
C LEU A 179 0.73 -2.76 -6.31
N ALA A 180 1.51 -2.57 -5.24
CA ALA A 180 1.48 -1.35 -4.43
C ALA A 180 1.91 -0.10 -5.24
N SER A 181 2.85 -0.24 -6.18
CA SER A 181 3.28 0.85 -7.08
C SER A 181 2.19 1.31 -8.05
N LEU A 182 1.17 0.48 -8.31
CA LEU A 182 0.03 0.85 -9.15
C LEU A 182 -0.99 1.71 -8.40
N ILE A 183 -0.81 1.90 -7.08
CA ILE A 183 -1.65 2.79 -6.29
C ILE A 183 -1.30 4.23 -6.65
N SER A 184 -2.18 4.88 -7.42
CA SER A 184 -1.97 6.24 -7.94
C SER A 184 -2.48 7.34 -6.99
N VAL A 185 -3.05 6.97 -5.85
CA VAL A 185 -3.77 7.90 -4.99
C VAL A 185 -2.81 8.71 -4.13
N LYS A 186 -2.88 10.04 -4.28
CA LYS A 186 -2.12 11.00 -3.48
C LYS A 186 -2.61 11.11 -2.03
N ASN A 187 -3.84 10.69 -1.74
CA ASN A 187 -4.42 10.78 -0.42
C ASN A 187 -3.95 9.61 0.46
N THR A 188 -3.61 9.91 1.71
CA THR A 188 -3.31 8.89 2.72
C THR A 188 -4.57 8.08 3.04
N SER A 189 -4.41 6.80 3.40
CA SER A 189 -5.53 5.97 3.88
C SER A 189 -6.24 6.61 5.07
N ASN A 190 -5.53 7.41 5.88
CA ASN A 190 -6.09 8.14 7.02
C ASN A 190 -7.29 9.03 6.65
N ALA A 191 -7.27 9.71 5.50
CA ALA A 191 -8.39 10.54 5.07
C ALA A 191 -9.65 9.68 4.82
N ILE A 192 -9.47 8.49 4.25
CA ILE A 192 -10.55 7.54 3.99
C ILE A 192 -11.03 6.88 5.27
N VAL A 193 -10.09 6.45 6.12
CA VAL A 193 -10.41 5.87 7.43
C VAL A 193 -11.21 6.87 8.25
N ASN A 194 -10.77 8.12 8.33
CA ASN A 194 -11.47 9.18 9.04
C ASN A 194 -12.87 9.44 8.47
N TRP A 195 -13.00 9.46 7.14
CA TRP A 195 -14.30 9.62 6.51
C TRP A 195 -15.23 8.45 6.84
N ILE A 196 -14.80 7.20 6.68
CA ILE A 196 -15.60 6.00 6.93
C ILE A 196 -15.96 5.90 8.42
N SER A 197 -15.02 6.14 9.34
CA SER A 197 -15.24 6.03 10.79
C SER A 197 -16.18 7.09 11.32
N ASN A 198 -16.22 8.28 10.70
CA ASN A 198 -17.10 9.38 11.09
C ASN A 198 -18.39 9.43 10.27
N TYR A 199 -18.59 8.48 9.33
CA TYR A 199 -19.77 8.48 8.48
C TYR A 199 -21.03 8.19 9.28
N VAL A 200 -22.02 9.09 9.16
CA VAL A 200 -23.34 8.92 9.78
C VAL A 200 -24.33 8.46 8.73
N VAL A 201 -24.99 7.31 8.99
CA VAL A 201 -26.03 6.76 8.11
C VAL A 201 -27.19 7.74 7.99
N VAL A 202 -27.51 8.15 6.77
CA VAL A 202 -28.49 9.19 6.46
C VAL A 202 -29.81 8.59 5.93
N LEU A 203 -29.73 7.39 5.31
CA LEU A 203 -30.91 6.74 4.75
C LEU A 203 -31.68 5.94 5.83
N PRO A 204 -33.01 6.06 5.87
CA PRO A 204 -33.82 5.30 6.83
C PRO A 204 -33.74 3.79 6.57
N LYS A 205 -33.71 2.98 7.61
CA LYS A 205 -33.66 1.50 7.49
C LYS A 205 -34.79 0.89 6.65
N TYR A 206 -35.97 1.53 6.64
CA TYR A 206 -37.13 1.07 5.86
C TYR A 206 -37.02 1.36 4.35
N ILE A 207 -36.06 2.19 3.91
CA ILE A 207 -35.92 2.61 2.50
C ILE A 207 -35.76 1.41 1.56
N ARG A 208 -35.08 0.35 2.01
CA ARG A 208 -34.94 -0.89 1.24
C ARG A 208 -36.28 -1.58 1.00
N LYS A 209 -37.16 -1.60 1.98
CA LYS A 209 -38.50 -2.19 1.84
C LYS A 209 -39.31 -1.41 0.79
N ILE A 210 -39.29 -0.07 0.86
CA ILE A 210 -39.90 0.81 -0.14
C ILE A 210 -39.38 0.51 -1.53
N GLN A 211 -38.04 0.42 -1.70
CA GLN A 211 -37.42 0.15 -2.98
C GLN A 211 -37.83 -1.22 -3.54
N ILE A 212 -37.85 -2.27 -2.73
CA ILE A 212 -38.30 -3.61 -3.16
C ILE A 212 -39.75 -3.59 -3.59
N CYS A 213 -40.67 -3.05 -2.76
CA CYS A 213 -42.08 -2.95 -3.09
C CYS A 213 -42.30 -2.15 -4.37
N PHE A 214 -41.63 -1.01 -4.52
CA PHE A 214 -41.70 -0.17 -5.70
C PHE A 214 -41.23 -0.92 -6.96
N SER A 215 -40.12 -1.63 -6.89
CA SER A 215 -39.57 -2.42 -8.01
C SER A 215 -40.49 -3.59 -8.41
N VAL A 216 -41.10 -4.27 -7.43
CA VAL A 216 -42.06 -5.34 -7.69
C VAL A 216 -43.33 -4.81 -8.39
N ILE A 217 -43.86 -3.68 -7.93
CA ILE A 217 -45.05 -3.03 -8.57
C ILE A 217 -44.66 -2.61 -10.00
N SER A 218 -43.46 -2.06 -10.22
CA SER A 218 -42.95 -1.72 -11.58
C SER A 218 -42.97 -2.92 -12.51
N LEU A 219 -42.42 -4.07 -12.06
CA LEU A 219 -42.39 -5.30 -12.83
C LEU A 219 -43.79 -5.82 -13.15
N VAL A 220 -44.72 -5.74 -12.18
CA VAL A 220 -46.14 -6.13 -12.37
C VAL A 220 -46.81 -5.23 -13.39
N LEU A 221 -46.64 -3.90 -13.31
CA LEU A 221 -47.21 -2.95 -14.27
C LEU A 221 -46.64 -3.18 -15.71
N ILE A 222 -45.34 -3.44 -15.83
CA ILE A 222 -44.72 -3.76 -17.12
C ILE A 222 -45.31 -5.08 -17.69
N ALA A 223 -45.48 -6.11 -16.86
CA ALA A 223 -46.05 -7.39 -17.26
C ALA A 223 -47.50 -7.20 -17.71
N LEU A 224 -48.38 -6.53 -16.92
CA LEU A 224 -49.75 -6.26 -17.26
C LEU A 224 -49.91 -5.47 -18.56
N PHE A 225 -49.02 -4.52 -18.80
CA PHE A 225 -48.96 -3.79 -20.06
C PHE A 225 -48.57 -4.71 -21.24
N SER A 226 -47.57 -5.57 -21.07
CA SER A 226 -47.14 -6.51 -22.10
C SER A 226 -48.21 -7.52 -22.50
N PHE A 227 -49.11 -7.87 -21.57
CA PHE A 227 -50.27 -8.73 -21.83
C PHE A 227 -51.53 -7.97 -22.26
N GLY A 228 -51.44 -6.65 -22.40
CA GLY A 228 -52.56 -5.82 -22.89
C GLY A 228 -53.64 -5.51 -21.83
N PHE A 229 -53.38 -5.81 -20.54
CA PHE A 229 -54.36 -5.57 -19.44
C PHE A 229 -54.36 -4.10 -18.96
N THR A 230 -53.30 -3.31 -19.24
CA THR A 230 -53.19 -1.93 -18.76
C THR A 230 -52.69 -0.98 -19.84
N SER A 231 -53.01 0.32 -19.71
CA SER A 231 -52.49 1.37 -20.59
C SER A 231 -51.07 1.79 -20.18
N PHE A 232 -50.27 2.22 -21.15
CA PHE A 232 -48.98 2.82 -20.95
C PHE A 232 -48.98 4.03 -19.99
N THR A 233 -50.13 4.69 -19.88
CA THR A 233 -50.34 5.83 -18.98
C THR A 233 -50.05 5.48 -17.50
N TYR A 234 -50.37 4.27 -17.04
CA TYR A 234 -50.10 3.86 -15.65
C TYR A 234 -48.62 3.69 -15.40
N ILE A 235 -47.85 3.16 -16.38
CA ILE A 235 -46.38 3.06 -16.29
C ILE A 235 -45.78 4.46 -16.23
N THR A 236 -46.28 5.40 -17.06
CA THR A 236 -45.80 6.78 -17.10
C THR A 236 -46.04 7.49 -15.74
N ILE A 237 -47.23 7.39 -15.19
CA ILE A 237 -47.53 7.96 -13.86
C ILE A 237 -46.60 7.35 -12.80
N TRP A 238 -46.47 6.02 -12.79
CA TRP A 238 -45.62 5.31 -11.84
C TRP A 238 -44.15 5.71 -11.96
N PHE A 239 -43.67 5.90 -13.18
CA PHE A 239 -42.32 6.39 -13.48
C PHE A 239 -42.04 7.77 -12.86
N PHE A 240 -42.96 8.72 -12.97
CA PHE A 240 -42.84 10.04 -12.37
C PHE A 240 -42.88 9.98 -10.83
N ILE A 241 -43.68 9.07 -10.26
CA ILE A 241 -43.65 8.82 -8.81
C ILE A 241 -42.27 8.33 -8.36
N GLY A 242 -41.64 7.43 -9.13
CA GLY A 242 -40.27 6.98 -8.88
C GLY A 242 -39.25 8.11 -8.91
N LEU A 243 -39.33 8.98 -9.91
CA LEU A 243 -38.47 10.18 -10.01
C LEU A 243 -38.70 11.14 -8.84
N PHE A 244 -39.94 11.35 -8.43
CA PHE A 244 -40.26 12.20 -7.28
C PHE A 244 -39.67 11.64 -5.97
N ILE A 245 -39.83 10.34 -5.71
CA ILE A 245 -39.22 9.67 -4.53
C ILE A 245 -37.70 9.82 -4.57
N THR A 246 -37.05 9.55 -5.71
CA THR A 246 -35.59 9.70 -5.86
C THR A 246 -35.16 11.16 -5.63
N GLY A 247 -35.92 12.11 -6.18
CA GLY A 247 -35.66 13.55 -6.00
C GLY A 247 -35.67 14.00 -4.54
N ARG A 248 -36.54 13.40 -3.70
CA ARG A 248 -36.61 13.70 -2.24
C ARG A 248 -35.33 13.35 -1.50
N PHE A 249 -34.59 12.34 -1.99
CA PHE A 249 -33.32 11.88 -1.40
C PHE A 249 -32.09 12.37 -2.20
N PHE A 250 -32.28 13.08 -3.30
CA PHE A 250 -31.21 13.45 -4.23
C PHE A 250 -30.03 14.18 -3.58
N LYS A 251 -30.29 15.17 -2.72
CA LYS A 251 -29.22 15.91 -2.03
C LYS A 251 -28.36 15.00 -1.15
N LYS A 252 -28.99 14.03 -0.48
CA LYS A 252 -28.31 13.08 0.40
C LYS A 252 -27.45 12.10 -0.37
N THR A 253 -27.99 11.53 -1.44
CA THR A 253 -27.25 10.61 -2.32
C THR A 253 -26.14 11.31 -3.10
N GLN A 254 -26.34 12.59 -3.47
CA GLN A 254 -25.33 13.40 -4.14
C GLN A 254 -24.11 13.69 -3.23
N ASN A 255 -24.34 14.06 -1.97
CA ASN A 255 -23.25 14.26 -1.03
C ASN A 255 -22.44 12.98 -0.84
N LEU A 256 -23.12 11.85 -0.60
CA LEU A 256 -22.47 10.54 -0.50
C LEU A 256 -21.65 10.22 -1.78
N TYR A 257 -22.20 10.47 -2.96
CA TYR A 257 -21.51 10.23 -4.22
C TYR A 257 -20.22 11.06 -4.36
N THR A 258 -20.28 12.33 -4.00
CA THR A 258 -19.11 13.24 -4.09
C THR A 258 -17.99 12.78 -3.15
N GLU A 259 -18.33 12.35 -1.95
CA GLU A 259 -17.36 11.83 -0.97
C GLU A 259 -16.74 10.50 -1.41
N ILE A 260 -17.52 9.64 -2.05
CA ILE A 260 -17.09 8.33 -2.55
C ILE A 260 -16.12 8.42 -3.74
N GLY A 261 -16.21 9.47 -4.56
CA GLY A 261 -15.44 9.56 -5.81
C GLY A 261 -13.93 9.30 -5.64
N ASN A 262 -13.34 9.78 -4.54
CA ASN A 262 -11.93 9.59 -4.21
C ASN A 262 -11.62 8.23 -3.55
N VAL A 263 -12.64 7.54 -3.06
CA VAL A 263 -12.50 6.31 -2.26
C VAL A 263 -12.44 5.07 -3.14
N ARG A 264 -13.18 5.08 -4.24
CA ARG A 264 -13.32 3.94 -5.17
C ARG A 264 -11.98 3.41 -5.66
N GLU A 265 -11.12 4.31 -6.18
CA GLU A 265 -9.82 3.90 -6.73
C GLU A 265 -8.95 3.22 -5.69
N ILE A 266 -8.98 3.69 -4.45
CA ILE A 266 -8.21 3.11 -3.35
C ILE A 266 -8.66 1.69 -3.05
N PHE A 267 -9.98 1.44 -2.97
CA PHE A 267 -10.49 0.09 -2.73
C PHE A 267 -10.14 -0.89 -3.85
N GLN A 268 -10.20 -0.44 -5.11
CA GLN A 268 -9.77 -1.24 -6.26
C GLN A 268 -8.28 -1.60 -6.21
N GLN A 269 -7.46 -0.69 -5.70
CA GLN A 269 -6.00 -0.84 -5.65
C GLN A 269 -5.53 -1.63 -4.43
N TYR A 270 -6.21 -1.54 -3.28
CA TYR A 270 -5.87 -2.28 -2.07
C TYR A 270 -6.37 -3.74 -2.08
N TYR A 271 -7.44 -4.03 -2.82
CA TYR A 271 -7.94 -5.40 -2.95
C TYR A 271 -6.86 -6.41 -3.38
N PRO A 272 -6.05 -6.16 -4.43
CA PRO A 272 -5.02 -7.11 -4.83
C PRO A 272 -3.96 -7.33 -3.75
N LEU A 273 -3.60 -6.30 -2.98
CA LEU A 273 -2.62 -6.40 -1.90
C LEU A 273 -3.12 -7.26 -0.75
N LEU A 274 -4.36 -7.03 -0.31
CA LEU A 274 -4.99 -7.86 0.72
C LEU A 274 -5.11 -9.32 0.27
N ASN A 275 -5.54 -9.55 -0.98
CA ASN A 275 -5.64 -10.88 -1.56
C ASN A 275 -4.28 -11.59 -1.65
N GLU A 276 -3.21 -10.87 -1.94
CA GLU A 276 -1.85 -11.40 -1.97
C GLU A 276 -1.39 -11.84 -0.57
N ILE A 277 -1.65 -11.02 0.45
CA ILE A 277 -1.33 -11.35 1.85
C ILE A 277 -2.17 -12.55 2.31
N GLU A 278 -3.48 -12.57 2.05
CA GLU A 278 -4.41 -13.63 2.48
C GLU A 278 -4.08 -15.01 1.91
N ASN A 279 -3.59 -15.07 0.67
CA ASN A 279 -3.31 -16.33 -0.01
C ASN A 279 -1.86 -16.82 0.15
N THR A 280 -1.03 -16.07 0.89
CA THR A 280 0.36 -16.44 1.15
C THR A 280 0.49 -17.22 2.45
N LEU A 281 1.24 -18.31 2.43
CA LEU A 281 1.56 -19.08 3.64
C LEU A 281 2.74 -18.40 4.34
N PHE A 282 2.49 -17.90 5.54
CA PHE A 282 3.51 -17.38 6.45
C PHE A 282 3.76 -18.36 7.59
N THR A 283 5.01 -18.43 8.06
CA THR A 283 5.44 -19.33 9.14
C THR A 283 5.77 -18.56 10.43
N SER A 284 6.34 -17.36 10.32
CA SER A 284 6.69 -16.53 11.46
C SER A 284 5.45 -16.00 12.19
N LYS A 285 5.56 -15.92 13.52
CA LYS A 285 4.47 -15.52 14.42
C LYS A 285 3.91 -14.14 14.03
N ILE A 286 4.79 -13.14 13.90
CA ILE A 286 4.38 -11.75 13.61
C ILE A 286 3.60 -11.67 12.28
N LEU A 287 4.08 -12.33 11.21
CA LEU A 287 3.40 -12.29 9.91
C LEU A 287 2.05 -12.99 9.95
N LYS A 288 1.96 -14.13 10.67
CA LYS A 288 0.68 -14.83 10.89
C LYS A 288 -0.32 -14.01 11.68
N GLU A 289 0.10 -13.38 12.77
CA GLU A 289 -0.76 -12.51 13.58
C GLU A 289 -1.32 -11.35 12.74
N LYS A 290 -0.48 -10.71 11.92
CA LYS A 290 -0.93 -9.67 11.00
C LYS A 290 -1.86 -10.19 9.92
N GLN A 291 -1.59 -11.37 9.35
CA GLN A 291 -2.48 -12.00 8.38
C GLN A 291 -3.84 -12.36 9.00
N GLN A 292 -3.87 -12.83 10.25
CA GLN A 292 -5.10 -13.18 10.95
C GLN A 292 -6.05 -11.99 11.10
N ILE A 293 -5.54 -10.77 11.23
CA ILE A 293 -6.37 -9.55 11.30
C ILE A 293 -7.26 -9.41 10.07
N ILE A 294 -6.75 -9.77 8.89
CA ILE A 294 -7.48 -9.65 7.62
C ILE A 294 -8.30 -10.91 7.26
N THR A 295 -8.09 -12.01 7.97
CA THR A 295 -8.79 -13.29 7.74
C THR A 295 -9.81 -13.63 8.83
N SER A 296 -9.95 -12.80 9.86
CA SER A 296 -10.79 -13.06 11.05
C SER A 296 -12.29 -12.83 10.82
N GLU A 297 -12.69 -12.23 9.72
CA GLU A 297 -14.10 -12.01 9.36
C GLU A 297 -14.72 -13.26 8.71
N ASP A 298 -16.06 -13.34 8.65
CA ASP A 298 -16.82 -14.39 7.93
C ASP A 298 -16.39 -14.54 6.46
N LYS A 299 -15.90 -13.43 5.86
CA LYS A 299 -15.35 -13.36 4.50
C LYS A 299 -13.95 -12.79 4.54
N LYS A 300 -13.10 -13.22 3.61
CA LYS A 300 -11.77 -12.63 3.39
C LYS A 300 -11.87 -11.13 3.13
N SER A 301 -10.99 -10.33 3.71
CA SER A 301 -10.97 -8.86 3.56
C SER A 301 -10.83 -8.41 2.10
N GLY A 302 -10.03 -9.13 1.30
CA GLY A 302 -9.92 -8.89 -0.13
C GLY A 302 -11.26 -9.04 -0.86
N VAL A 303 -12.08 -10.04 -0.51
CA VAL A 303 -13.42 -10.20 -1.09
C VAL A 303 -14.34 -9.05 -0.70
N ILE A 304 -14.26 -8.62 0.56
CA ILE A 304 -15.05 -7.49 1.09
C ILE A 304 -14.70 -6.19 0.35
N PHE A 305 -13.41 -5.92 0.13
CA PHE A 305 -12.95 -4.76 -0.65
C PHE A 305 -13.43 -4.82 -2.11
N LYS A 306 -13.34 -5.99 -2.73
CA LYS A 306 -13.84 -6.21 -4.09
C LYS A 306 -15.35 -6.01 -4.21
N GLU A 307 -16.12 -6.50 -3.22
CA GLU A 307 -17.57 -6.27 -3.15
C GLU A 307 -17.88 -4.77 -3.06
N PHE A 308 -17.16 -4.03 -2.20
CA PHE A 308 -17.35 -2.60 -2.07
C PHE A 308 -16.99 -1.84 -3.35
N ALA A 309 -15.84 -2.13 -3.95
CA ALA A 309 -15.46 -1.54 -5.22
C ALA A 309 -16.54 -1.74 -6.30
N ARG A 310 -17.16 -2.93 -6.37
CA ARG A 310 -18.28 -3.21 -7.29
C ARG A 310 -19.54 -2.41 -6.95
N ILE A 311 -19.84 -2.22 -5.67
CA ILE A 311 -20.98 -1.37 -5.24
C ILE A 311 -20.73 0.06 -5.70
N LEU A 312 -19.51 0.58 -5.54
CA LEU A 312 -19.10 1.90 -6.00
C LEU A 312 -19.15 2.02 -7.52
N ASP A 313 -18.69 1.00 -8.26
CA ASP A 313 -18.78 0.94 -9.72
C ASP A 313 -20.23 1.02 -10.20
N THR A 314 -21.16 0.32 -9.54
CA THR A 314 -22.58 0.35 -9.86
C THR A 314 -23.19 1.72 -9.52
N PHE A 315 -22.75 2.35 -8.44
CA PHE A 315 -23.21 3.69 -8.06
C PHE A 315 -22.72 4.76 -9.05
N ASP A 316 -21.55 4.59 -9.65
CA ASP A 316 -20.99 5.48 -10.65
C ASP A 316 -21.74 5.44 -12.00
N GLN A 317 -22.52 4.38 -12.28
CA GLN A 317 -23.37 4.29 -13.49
C GLN A 317 -24.44 5.39 -13.56
N ARG A 318 -24.72 6.09 -12.47
CA ARG A 318 -25.60 7.28 -12.46
C ARG A 318 -25.15 8.39 -13.42
N ASN A 319 -23.88 8.42 -13.80
CA ASN A 319 -23.33 9.38 -14.77
C ASN A 319 -23.91 9.17 -16.19
N ASN A 320 -24.48 8.00 -16.48
CA ASN A 320 -25.25 7.78 -17.69
C ASN A 320 -26.70 8.23 -17.45
N ILE A 321 -27.04 9.40 -17.98
CA ILE A 321 -28.35 10.04 -17.77
C ILE A 321 -29.50 9.09 -18.11
N VAL A 322 -29.43 8.36 -19.23
CA VAL A 322 -30.49 7.46 -19.67
C VAL A 322 -30.71 6.33 -18.67
N ILE A 323 -29.62 5.66 -18.27
CA ILE A 323 -29.66 4.56 -17.27
C ILE A 323 -30.13 5.09 -15.92
N SER A 324 -29.66 6.28 -15.52
CA SER A 324 -30.05 6.91 -14.26
C SER A 324 -31.55 7.25 -14.22
N VAL A 325 -32.06 7.91 -15.24
CA VAL A 325 -33.47 8.33 -15.29
C VAL A 325 -34.41 7.12 -15.37
N LEU A 326 -34.13 6.14 -16.24
CA LEU A 326 -34.93 4.93 -16.35
C LEU A 326 -34.85 4.06 -15.08
N GLY A 327 -33.65 3.88 -14.55
CA GLY A 327 -33.41 3.11 -13.34
C GLY A 327 -34.08 3.73 -12.11
N ASN A 328 -34.04 5.04 -11.97
CA ASN A 328 -34.67 5.75 -10.86
C ASN A 328 -36.19 5.82 -10.99
N GLY A 329 -36.70 6.05 -12.20
CA GLY A 329 -38.15 6.09 -12.45
C GLY A 329 -38.86 4.75 -12.24
N LEU A 330 -38.18 3.63 -12.52
CA LEU A 330 -38.79 2.30 -12.43
C LEU A 330 -38.33 1.47 -11.23
N PHE A 331 -37.09 1.66 -10.73
CA PHE A 331 -36.49 0.76 -9.75
C PHE A 331 -35.82 1.44 -8.55
N LEU A 332 -35.82 2.77 -8.49
CA LEU A 332 -35.17 3.57 -7.43
C LEU A 332 -33.67 3.18 -7.25
N THR A 333 -32.96 3.00 -8.36
CA THR A 333 -31.60 2.43 -8.40
C THR A 333 -30.60 3.26 -7.61
N GLU A 334 -30.69 4.59 -7.63
CA GLU A 334 -29.81 5.48 -6.88
C GLU A 334 -29.95 5.27 -5.38
N ILE A 335 -31.18 5.23 -4.88
CA ILE A 335 -31.48 4.99 -3.47
C ILE A 335 -30.97 3.59 -3.05
N TYR A 336 -31.18 2.59 -3.90
CA TYR A 336 -30.73 1.22 -3.63
C TYR A 336 -29.20 1.13 -3.54
N ASN A 337 -28.48 1.78 -4.46
CA ASN A 337 -27.03 1.78 -4.44
C ASN A 337 -26.48 2.56 -3.24
N ALA A 338 -27.03 3.72 -2.93
CA ALA A 338 -26.69 4.47 -1.71
C ALA A 338 -26.91 3.65 -0.44
N PHE A 339 -28.04 2.95 -0.35
CA PHE A 339 -28.32 2.04 0.77
C PHE A 339 -27.28 0.91 0.89
N LYS A 340 -26.83 0.33 -0.24
CA LYS A 340 -25.76 -0.70 -0.23
C LYS A 340 -24.44 -0.14 0.32
N VAL A 341 -24.08 1.07 -0.10
CA VAL A 341 -22.87 1.76 0.39
C VAL A 341 -22.96 1.97 1.89
N GLU A 342 -24.02 2.59 2.37
CA GLU A 342 -24.22 2.85 3.80
C GLU A 342 -24.23 1.56 4.64
N LYS A 343 -24.87 0.51 4.13
CA LYS A 343 -24.89 -0.80 4.78
C LYS A 343 -23.49 -1.39 4.91
N TRP A 344 -22.68 -1.25 3.87
CA TRP A 344 -21.29 -1.72 3.88
C TRP A 344 -20.44 -0.91 4.87
N ILE A 345 -20.54 0.42 4.84
CA ILE A 345 -19.81 1.31 5.77
C ILE A 345 -20.19 0.95 7.22
N SER A 346 -21.49 0.90 7.53
CA SER A 346 -21.97 0.57 8.87
C SER A 346 -21.49 -0.80 9.40
N ARG A 347 -21.20 -1.76 8.48
CA ARG A 347 -20.70 -3.08 8.88
C ARG A 347 -19.20 -3.08 9.14
N TYR A 348 -18.42 -2.35 8.35
CA TYR A 348 -16.96 -2.48 8.32
C TYR A 348 -16.19 -1.25 8.82
N GLN A 349 -16.87 -0.17 9.21
CA GLN A 349 -16.24 1.11 9.63
C GLN A 349 -15.17 0.96 10.72
N HIS A 350 -15.33 0.00 11.65
CA HIS A 350 -14.37 -0.22 12.75
C HIS A 350 -13.26 -1.22 12.42
N THR A 351 -13.35 -1.89 11.27
CA THR A 351 -12.40 -2.94 10.89
C THR A 351 -11.43 -2.46 9.80
N ILE A 352 -11.88 -1.55 8.97
CA ILE A 352 -11.17 -1.12 7.75
C ILE A 352 -9.80 -0.50 8.04
N GLU A 353 -9.68 0.27 9.11
CA GLU A 353 -8.42 0.86 9.57
C GLU A 353 -7.36 -0.21 9.79
N LYS A 354 -7.74 -1.31 10.46
CA LYS A 354 -6.84 -2.44 10.73
C LYS A 354 -6.31 -3.06 9.44
N TRP A 355 -7.14 -3.14 8.40
CA TRP A 355 -6.75 -3.71 7.11
C TRP A 355 -5.75 -2.82 6.36
N PHE A 356 -5.94 -1.50 6.37
CA PHE A 356 -4.95 -0.57 5.83
C PHE A 356 -3.63 -0.66 6.58
N HIS A 357 -3.67 -0.75 7.91
CA HIS A 357 -2.47 -0.94 8.73
C HIS A 357 -1.74 -2.26 8.42
N VAL A 358 -2.45 -3.34 8.12
CA VAL A 358 -1.81 -4.61 7.71
C VAL A 358 -1.07 -4.44 6.39
N VAL A 359 -1.66 -3.78 5.39
CA VAL A 359 -0.98 -3.52 4.12
C VAL A 359 0.26 -2.64 4.32
N ALA A 360 0.14 -1.57 5.11
CA ALA A 360 1.25 -0.67 5.45
C ALA A 360 2.38 -1.41 6.19
N PHE A 361 2.05 -2.31 7.11
CA PHE A 361 3.00 -3.16 7.81
C PHE A 361 3.78 -4.06 6.82
N PHE A 362 3.08 -4.78 5.93
CA PHE A 362 3.76 -5.64 4.95
C PHE A 362 4.62 -4.85 3.96
N ASP A 363 4.21 -3.63 3.58
CA ASP A 363 5.00 -2.75 2.72
C ASP A 363 6.31 -2.31 3.41
N ALA A 364 6.25 -1.95 4.70
CA ALA A 364 7.42 -1.61 5.50
C ALA A 364 8.34 -2.83 5.72
N GLU A 365 7.78 -3.98 6.12
CA GLU A 365 8.54 -5.22 6.34
C GLU A 365 9.22 -5.73 5.06
N ASN A 366 8.58 -5.56 3.89
CA ASN A 366 9.19 -5.86 2.60
C ASN A 366 10.43 -4.99 2.32
N SER A 367 10.41 -3.74 2.75
CA SER A 367 11.57 -2.84 2.65
C SER A 367 12.74 -3.33 3.53
N LEU A 368 12.45 -3.70 4.77
CA LEU A 368 13.44 -4.26 5.71
C LEU A 368 13.99 -5.61 5.21
N ALA A 369 13.13 -6.49 4.72
CA ALA A 369 13.52 -7.79 4.18
C ALA A 369 14.34 -7.67 2.89
N ASN A 370 14.09 -6.63 2.08
CA ASN A 370 14.87 -6.33 0.90
C ASN A 370 16.31 -5.93 1.27
N PHE A 371 16.47 -5.15 2.34
CA PHE A 371 17.79 -4.80 2.85
C PHE A 371 18.59 -6.05 3.23
N HIS A 372 17.99 -7.01 3.93
CA HIS A 372 18.66 -8.26 4.27
C HIS A 372 19.02 -9.07 3.02
N PHE A 373 18.12 -9.18 2.05
CA PHE A 373 18.41 -9.88 0.79
C PHE A 373 19.60 -9.25 0.04
N ASN A 374 19.69 -7.93 0.04
CA ASN A 374 20.77 -7.18 -0.63
C ASN A 374 22.12 -7.28 0.09
N HIS A 375 22.13 -7.69 1.36
CA HIS A 375 23.34 -7.78 2.18
C HIS A 375 23.54 -9.18 2.80
N PRO A 376 23.77 -10.21 1.96
CA PRO A 376 23.83 -11.61 2.43
C PRO A 376 25.01 -11.90 3.37
N LYS A 377 26.00 -10.98 3.41
CA LYS A 377 27.16 -11.07 4.31
C LYS A 377 26.90 -10.42 5.69
N PHE A 378 25.81 -9.64 5.85
CA PHE A 378 25.47 -9.04 7.12
C PHE A 378 24.84 -10.10 8.02
N ILE A 379 25.12 -10.01 9.32
CA ILE A 379 24.71 -10.99 10.30
C ILE A 379 23.57 -10.47 11.15
N PHE A 380 22.66 -11.36 11.55
CA PHE A 380 21.68 -11.02 12.57
C PHE A 380 22.33 -11.00 13.95
N PRO A 381 22.08 -9.94 14.76
CA PRO A 381 22.57 -9.88 16.13
C PRO A 381 22.15 -11.10 16.93
N GLU A 382 23.09 -11.66 17.67
CA GLU A 382 22.82 -12.67 18.72
C GLU A 382 22.27 -11.95 19.95
N ILE A 383 21.01 -12.18 20.27
CA ILE A 383 20.34 -11.53 21.40
C ILE A 383 20.67 -12.28 22.69
N THR A 384 21.26 -11.57 23.65
CA THR A 384 21.61 -12.10 24.95
C THR A 384 20.72 -11.52 26.05
N SER A 385 20.54 -12.29 27.14
CA SER A 385 19.88 -11.85 28.36
C SER A 385 20.81 -11.08 29.31
N GLU A 386 22.11 -11.08 29.04
CA GLU A 386 23.09 -10.30 29.82
C GLU A 386 22.78 -8.81 29.63
N LYS A 387 22.51 -8.11 30.73
CA LYS A 387 22.16 -6.69 30.69
C LYS A 387 23.37 -5.84 30.26
N LYS A 388 23.15 -4.89 29.33
CA LYS A 388 24.13 -3.86 28.91
C LYS A 388 25.41 -4.44 28.32
N VAL A 389 25.31 -5.34 27.35
CA VAL A 389 26.44 -5.92 26.64
C VAL A 389 26.32 -5.65 25.16
N ILE A 390 27.35 -5.08 24.54
CA ILE A 390 27.57 -5.04 23.11
C ILE A 390 28.98 -5.56 22.87
N ILE A 391 29.09 -6.64 22.09
CA ILE A 391 30.37 -7.19 21.66
C ILE A 391 30.29 -7.41 20.15
N SER A 392 31.14 -6.73 19.41
CA SER A 392 31.17 -6.82 17.96
C SER A 392 32.59 -7.00 17.43
N THR A 393 32.69 -7.75 16.34
CA THR A 393 33.93 -7.93 15.58
C THR A 393 33.67 -7.40 14.17
N ASP A 394 34.62 -6.64 13.64
CA ASP A 394 34.59 -6.04 12.30
C ASP A 394 33.29 -5.23 12.04
N LEU A 395 32.91 -4.39 13.02
CA LEU A 395 31.73 -3.55 12.90
C LEU A 395 31.96 -2.41 11.93
N GLY A 396 31.21 -2.38 10.82
CA GLY A 396 31.30 -1.41 9.77
C GLY A 396 30.02 -0.60 9.53
N HIS A 397 30.16 0.60 8.98
CA HIS A 397 29.03 1.43 8.63
C HIS A 397 28.36 0.92 7.34
N PRO A 398 27.04 0.59 7.34
CA PRO A 398 26.38 -0.06 6.20
C PRO A 398 26.34 0.79 4.92
N LEU A 399 26.43 2.11 5.02
CA LEU A 399 26.40 3.03 3.90
C LEU A 399 27.78 3.27 3.26
N LEU A 400 28.87 2.94 3.93
CA LEU A 400 30.22 3.10 3.37
C LEU A 400 30.52 1.98 2.37
N LYS A 401 31.25 2.33 1.30
CA LYS A 401 31.76 1.35 0.35
C LYS A 401 32.81 0.47 1.02
N ASN A 402 32.85 -0.81 0.71
CA ASN A 402 33.79 -1.76 1.31
C ASN A 402 35.27 -1.34 1.15
N GLU A 403 35.60 -0.65 0.06
CA GLU A 403 36.96 -0.17 -0.27
C GLU A 403 37.43 0.96 0.65
N HIS A 404 36.48 1.72 1.24
CA HIS A 404 36.77 2.88 2.09
C HIS A 404 36.29 2.69 3.54
N ARG A 405 35.67 1.55 3.83
CA ARG A 405 35.14 1.25 5.15
C ARG A 405 36.22 0.64 6.01
N ILE A 406 36.43 1.24 7.16
CA ILE A 406 37.30 0.67 8.20
C ILE A 406 36.38 0.04 9.24
N ASP A 407 36.48 -1.27 9.37
CA ASP A 407 35.71 -2.05 10.33
C ASP A 407 36.45 -2.10 11.67
N ASN A 408 35.71 -2.00 12.80
CA ASN A 408 36.30 -1.90 14.12
C ASN A 408 35.74 -2.96 15.06
N ASN A 409 36.57 -3.46 15.96
CA ASN A 409 36.12 -4.26 17.07
C ASN A 409 35.60 -3.32 18.18
N PHE A 410 34.44 -3.64 18.74
CA PHE A 410 33.86 -2.83 19.79
C PHE A 410 33.29 -3.74 20.89
N LYS A 411 33.64 -3.42 22.14
CA LYS A 411 33.13 -4.12 23.32
C LYS A 411 32.78 -3.11 24.40
N ILE A 412 31.56 -3.21 24.92
CA ILE A 412 31.13 -2.50 26.13
C ILE A 412 30.33 -3.46 26.98
N ASN A 413 30.76 -3.61 28.23
CA ASN A 413 30.11 -4.45 29.22
C ASN A 413 29.20 -3.59 30.13
N LYS A 414 28.51 -4.24 31.05
CA LYS A 414 27.66 -3.58 32.05
C LYS A 414 28.51 -2.57 32.87
N GLU A 415 27.99 -1.35 33.04
CA GLU A 415 28.59 -0.28 33.84
C GLU A 415 29.95 0.23 33.32
N GLU A 416 30.35 -0.11 32.09
CA GLU A 416 31.56 0.42 31.49
C GLU A 416 31.31 1.78 30.83
N PHE A 417 32.32 2.59 30.84
CA PHE A 417 32.38 3.90 30.18
C PHE A 417 33.43 3.85 29.10
N PHE A 418 33.05 4.27 27.88
CA PHE A 418 33.93 4.19 26.72
C PHE A 418 34.23 5.59 26.16
N ILE A 419 35.51 5.97 26.12
CA ILE A 419 35.97 7.26 25.61
C ILE A 419 36.65 7.05 24.24
N VAL A 420 36.15 7.75 23.21
CA VAL A 420 36.76 7.75 21.89
C VAL A 420 37.55 9.05 21.69
N THR A 421 38.85 8.93 21.60
CA THR A 421 39.76 10.07 21.39
C THR A 421 40.48 9.96 20.05
N GLY A 422 41.01 11.06 19.53
CA GLY A 422 41.74 11.09 18.27
C GLY A 422 41.72 12.47 17.62
N ALA A 423 42.55 12.69 16.61
CA ALA A 423 42.61 13.93 15.84
C ALA A 423 41.28 14.26 15.14
N ASN A 424 41.11 15.50 14.71
CA ASN A 424 39.98 15.87 13.86
C ASN A 424 40.05 15.08 12.55
N MET A 425 38.86 14.69 12.02
CA MET A 425 38.73 13.83 10.84
C MET A 425 39.24 12.38 10.98
N ALA A 426 39.67 11.94 12.18
CA ALA A 426 40.08 10.55 12.44
C ALA A 426 38.93 9.52 12.46
N GLY A 427 37.72 9.91 12.11
CA GLY A 427 36.56 8.99 12.02
C GLY A 427 35.79 8.80 13.34
N LYS A 428 36.06 9.57 14.42
CA LYS A 428 35.35 9.46 15.71
C LYS A 428 33.83 9.49 15.58
N SER A 429 33.31 10.49 14.91
CA SER A 429 31.84 10.64 14.70
C SER A 429 31.28 9.52 13.82
N THR A 430 32.04 9.06 12.83
CA THR A 430 31.63 7.92 11.98
C THR A 430 31.54 6.63 12.80
N PHE A 431 32.50 6.40 13.70
CA PHE A 431 32.47 5.26 14.61
C PHE A 431 31.24 5.30 15.55
N LEU A 432 31.00 6.45 16.20
CA LEU A 432 29.82 6.60 17.07
C LEU A 432 28.50 6.40 16.32
N ARG A 433 28.39 6.94 15.11
CA ARG A 433 27.23 6.72 14.23
C ARG A 433 27.09 5.24 13.83
N THR A 434 28.20 4.56 13.56
CA THR A 434 28.19 3.13 13.21
C THR A 434 27.64 2.29 14.35
N VAL A 435 28.12 2.50 15.58
CA VAL A 435 27.61 1.81 16.77
C VAL A 435 26.11 2.13 16.99
N SER A 436 25.76 3.41 16.96
CA SER A 436 24.37 3.86 17.17
C SER A 436 23.41 3.31 16.11
N LEU A 437 23.80 3.37 14.84
CA LEU A 437 22.97 2.81 13.75
C LEU A 437 22.84 1.30 13.88
N SER A 438 23.89 0.58 14.30
CA SER A 438 23.84 -0.86 14.51
C SER A 438 22.89 -1.24 15.65
N ILE A 439 22.80 -0.43 16.70
CA ILE A 439 21.80 -0.59 17.78
C ILE A 439 20.37 -0.43 17.21
N VAL A 440 20.12 0.62 16.42
CA VAL A 440 18.81 0.83 15.78
C VAL A 440 18.47 -0.34 14.85
N MET A 441 19.41 -0.79 14.02
CA MET A 441 19.23 -1.94 13.15
C MET A 441 18.90 -3.21 13.95
N ALA A 442 19.63 -3.47 15.05
CA ALA A 442 19.39 -4.61 15.92
C ALA A 442 17.99 -4.55 16.55
N ASN A 443 17.55 -3.41 17.07
CA ASN A 443 16.24 -3.20 17.66
C ASN A 443 15.08 -3.36 16.63
N CYS A 444 15.34 -3.03 15.37
CA CYS A 444 14.42 -3.28 14.26
C CYS A 444 14.42 -4.74 13.79
N GLY A 445 15.30 -5.59 14.28
CA GLY A 445 15.47 -6.97 13.82
C GLY A 445 16.25 -7.09 12.51
N LEU A 446 16.93 -6.03 12.07
CA LEU A 446 17.78 -6.04 10.86
C LEU A 446 19.14 -6.71 11.12
N PRO A 447 19.76 -7.29 10.08
CA PRO A 447 21.16 -7.71 10.17
C PRO A 447 22.07 -6.48 10.19
N VAL A 448 23.23 -6.62 10.88
CA VAL A 448 24.25 -5.59 11.03
C VAL A 448 25.48 -5.91 10.20
N CYS A 449 26.23 -4.88 9.84
CA CYS A 449 27.48 -5.01 9.10
C CYS A 449 28.63 -5.37 10.06
N ALA A 450 28.74 -6.64 10.40
CA ALA A 450 29.77 -7.16 11.31
C ALA A 450 30.05 -8.63 11.02
N THR A 451 31.20 -9.15 11.50
CA THR A 451 31.51 -10.59 11.48
C THR A 451 30.85 -11.30 12.67
N SER A 452 30.78 -10.65 13.85
CA SER A 452 30.01 -11.09 14.99
C SER A 452 29.39 -9.90 15.71
N PHE A 453 28.18 -10.09 16.26
CA PHE A 453 27.49 -9.06 17.05
C PHE A 453 26.62 -9.68 18.12
N LYS A 454 27.11 -9.67 19.37
CA LYS A 454 26.37 -10.08 20.56
C LYS A 454 25.75 -8.85 21.20
N TYR A 455 24.44 -8.89 21.46
CA TYR A 455 23.68 -7.71 21.82
C TYR A 455 22.64 -7.97 22.90
N SER A 456 22.72 -7.17 23.96
CA SER A 456 21.64 -7.05 24.94
C SER A 456 20.76 -5.83 24.55
N PRO A 457 19.45 -6.01 24.35
CA PRO A 457 18.59 -4.93 23.85
C PRO A 457 18.60 -3.71 24.77
N ILE A 458 18.96 -2.56 24.21
CA ILE A 458 19.04 -1.26 24.90
C ILE A 458 18.32 -0.18 24.12
N LYS A 459 17.80 0.82 24.82
CA LYS A 459 17.34 2.07 24.22
C LYS A 459 18.53 2.96 23.88
N LEU A 460 18.45 3.66 22.76
CA LEU A 460 19.49 4.56 22.29
C LEU A 460 19.10 6.02 22.53
N ILE A 461 19.99 6.79 23.12
CA ILE A 461 19.90 8.25 23.20
C ILE A 461 21.27 8.82 22.82
N THR A 462 21.29 9.85 21.98
CA THR A 462 22.53 10.47 21.49
C THR A 462 22.52 12.00 21.66
N SER A 463 23.70 12.58 21.74
CA SER A 463 23.95 14.02 21.65
C SER A 463 25.24 14.24 20.86
N MET A 464 25.13 14.33 19.55
CA MET A 464 26.29 14.53 18.64
C MET A 464 26.20 15.82 17.84
N ARG A 465 25.01 16.36 17.71
CA ARG A 465 24.75 17.63 17.01
C ARG A 465 23.94 18.57 17.89
N THR A 466 24.42 19.77 18.02
CA THR A 466 23.65 20.90 18.53
C THR A 466 23.19 21.72 17.33
N SER A 467 21.92 22.05 17.26
CA SER A 467 21.40 22.99 16.27
C SER A 467 21.56 24.41 16.83
N ASP A 468 22.42 25.21 16.19
CA ASP A 468 22.36 26.65 16.37
C ASP A 468 21.03 27.16 15.81
N SER A 469 20.17 27.67 16.66
CA SER A 469 18.98 28.39 16.23
C SER A 469 19.28 29.88 16.38
N LEU A 470 19.63 30.49 15.26
CA LEU A 470 19.72 31.98 15.18
C LEU A 470 18.38 32.67 15.43
N THR A 471 17.29 31.93 15.45
CA THR A 471 15.93 32.44 15.66
C THR A 471 15.47 32.42 17.12
N GLU A 472 16.14 31.65 18.01
CA GLU A 472 15.73 31.55 19.43
C GLU A 472 16.69 32.20 20.42
N ASP A 473 17.72 32.95 19.97
CA ASP A 473 18.75 33.59 20.82
C ASP A 473 19.41 32.62 21.85
N GLU A 474 19.31 31.31 21.62
CA GLU A 474 19.91 30.32 22.51
C GLU A 474 21.39 30.09 22.15
N SER A 475 22.26 30.29 23.15
CA SER A 475 23.67 29.94 22.95
C SER A 475 23.87 28.44 22.73
N TYR A 476 24.81 28.09 21.88
CA TYR A 476 25.26 26.69 21.63
C TYR A 476 25.39 25.88 22.93
N PHE A 477 26.01 26.48 23.95
CA PHE A 477 26.20 25.84 25.25
C PHE A 477 24.86 25.53 25.97
N TYR A 478 23.89 26.43 25.86
CA TYR A 478 22.57 26.23 26.48
C TYR A 478 21.79 25.09 25.79
N SER A 479 21.88 24.98 24.49
CA SER A 479 21.29 23.87 23.71
C SER A 479 21.90 22.51 24.10
N GLU A 480 23.24 22.46 24.34
CA GLU A 480 23.90 21.26 24.84
C GLU A 480 23.42 20.90 26.27
N LEU A 481 23.32 21.87 27.15
CA LEU A 481 22.80 21.63 28.51
C LEU A 481 21.35 21.15 28.50
N LYS A 482 20.49 21.71 27.67
CA LYS A 482 19.12 21.20 27.47
C LYS A 482 19.12 19.73 27.03
N ARG A 483 19.99 19.38 26.09
CA ARG A 483 20.09 17.99 25.58
C ARG A 483 20.63 17.04 26.68
N LEU A 484 21.62 17.44 27.43
CA LEU A 484 22.11 16.68 28.58
C LEU A 484 21.05 16.48 29.66
N LYS A 485 20.32 17.56 29.99
CA LYS A 485 19.18 17.48 30.92
C LYS A 485 18.12 16.49 30.42
N PHE A 486 17.75 16.57 29.15
CA PHE A 486 16.83 15.61 28.54
C PHE A 486 17.31 14.17 28.69
N ILE A 487 18.59 13.91 28.42
CA ILE A 487 19.18 12.56 28.59
C ILE A 487 19.08 12.09 30.05
N ILE A 488 19.41 12.97 31.02
CA ILE A 488 19.34 12.64 32.45
C ILE A 488 17.90 12.32 32.88
N ASP A 489 16.92 13.08 32.38
CA ASP A 489 15.50 12.90 32.73
C ASP A 489 14.92 11.62 32.12
N GLU A 490 15.38 11.18 30.95
CA GLU A 490 14.96 9.93 30.29
C GLU A 490 15.63 8.66 30.86
N ILE A 491 16.71 8.80 31.61
CA ILE A 491 17.43 7.66 32.26
C ILE A 491 16.84 7.35 33.64
N LYS A 492 16.16 8.30 34.27
CA LYS A 492 15.45 8.12 35.53
C LYS A 492 14.20 7.28 35.38
#